data_6c1f606f3f1f0498087bcb79e3227d72
#
_entry.id   6c1f606f3f1f0498087bcb79e3227d72
#
_cell.length_a   1.000
_cell.length_b   1.000
_cell.length_c   1.000
_cell.angle_alpha   90.00
_cell.angle_beta   90.00
_cell.angle_gamma   90.00
#
_symmetry.space_group_name_H-M   'P 1'
#
loop_
_entity.id
_entity.type
_entity.pdbx_description
1 polymer ?
#
loop_
_entity_poly.entity_id
_entity_poly.type
_entity_poly.pdbx_seq_one_letter_code
_entity_poly.pdbx_strand_id
1 'polypeptide(L)'
;FTSEKVTVRRELVQIETVLGDERLEGGTWDFMFDHADKIGYVRVSAFSRHTADDLHQAITRLLDDGMKGLVLDLRSNPGGLLTSAVEICDMFIEEGKIVSTEGRNSPKRVWTAEKDGTLPDFPMVILIDHYSASASEILSACLQDHDRATIVGERSWGKGSVQNIVELEEGKSALKLTTAGYQ
;
A
#
# COMPACT_ATOMS: atom_id res chain seq x y z
N PHE A 1 4.30 43.85 3.60
CA PHE A 1 4.12 42.55 2.92
C PHE A 1 4.03 42.83 1.42
N THR A 2 4.91 42.28 0.63
CA THR A 2 4.81 42.26 -0.84
C THR A 2 4.06 41.01 -1.28
N SER A 3 3.01 41.18 -2.10
CA SER A 3 2.29 40.06 -2.71
C SER A 3 2.75 39.90 -4.14
N GLU A 4 3.02 38.67 -4.54
CA GLU A 4 3.34 38.31 -5.91
C GLU A 4 2.18 37.51 -6.52
N LYS A 5 1.80 37.84 -7.75
CA LYS A 5 0.76 37.13 -8.50
C LYS A 5 1.42 36.05 -9.34
N VAL A 6 1.19 34.80 -8.98
CA VAL A 6 1.71 33.63 -9.72
C VAL A 6 0.57 33.00 -10.53
N THR A 7 0.82 32.74 -11.81
CA THR A 7 -0.11 31.99 -12.67
C THR A 7 0.28 30.52 -12.64
N VAL A 8 -0.65 29.65 -12.21
CA VAL A 8 -0.47 28.19 -12.20
C VAL A 8 -1.37 27.55 -13.25
N ARG A 9 -0.85 26.50 -13.91
CA ARG A 9 -1.61 25.68 -14.85
C ARG A 9 -2.05 24.40 -14.14
N ARG A 10 -3.33 24.02 -14.28
CA ARG A 10 -3.82 22.74 -13.78
C ARG A 10 -3.33 21.62 -14.69
N GLU A 11 -2.70 20.61 -14.10
CA GLU A 11 -2.27 19.39 -14.79
C GLU A 11 -2.40 18.21 -13.84
N LEU A 12 -2.29 16.99 -14.39
CA LEU A 12 -2.20 15.76 -13.60
C LEU A 12 -0.82 15.73 -12.94
N VAL A 13 -0.78 15.79 -11.61
CA VAL A 13 0.42 15.62 -10.82
C VAL A 13 0.40 14.21 -10.23
N GLN A 14 1.40 13.41 -10.58
CA GLN A 14 1.59 12.10 -9.96
C GLN A 14 2.24 12.29 -8.59
N ILE A 15 1.54 11.85 -7.54
CA ILE A 15 2.05 11.90 -6.17
C ILE A 15 2.78 10.60 -5.89
N GLU A 16 4.04 10.67 -5.47
CA GLU A 16 4.80 9.50 -5.00
C GLU A 16 4.13 8.94 -3.73
N THR A 17 3.86 7.64 -3.74
CA THR A 17 3.26 6.92 -2.61
C THR A 17 4.21 5.92 -1.99
N VAL A 18 5.34 5.64 -2.64
CA VAL A 18 6.42 4.77 -2.19
C VAL A 18 7.64 5.62 -1.93
N LEU A 19 8.05 5.70 -0.68
CA LEU A 19 9.08 6.61 -0.19
C LEU A 19 10.17 5.80 0.52
N GLY A 20 11.43 6.23 0.37
CA GLY A 20 12.57 5.68 1.10
C GLY A 20 12.82 6.42 2.42
N ASP A 21 13.95 6.10 3.04
CA ASP A 21 14.39 6.74 4.29
C ASP A 21 14.88 8.16 4.04
N GLU A 22 15.77 8.35 3.08
CA GLU A 22 16.32 9.64 2.73
C GLU A 22 16.15 9.97 1.23
N ARG A 23 16.09 11.27 0.94
CA ARG A 23 16.08 11.75 -0.44
C ARG A 23 17.49 12.11 -0.88
N LEU A 24 17.99 11.41 -1.89
CA LEU A 24 19.32 11.62 -2.45
C LEU A 24 19.41 12.89 -3.32
N GLU A 25 20.63 13.36 -3.55
CA GLU A 25 20.89 14.37 -4.57
C GLU A 25 20.41 13.87 -5.95
N GLY A 26 19.54 14.65 -6.59
CA GLY A 26 18.86 14.23 -7.84
C GLY A 26 17.41 13.78 -7.66
N GLY A 27 16.89 13.73 -6.42
CA GLY A 27 15.47 13.56 -6.13
C GLY A 27 14.98 12.11 -6.06
N THR A 28 15.86 11.13 -6.15
CA THR A 28 15.56 9.71 -5.93
C THR A 28 15.57 9.38 -4.44
N TRP A 29 14.90 8.27 -4.05
CA TRP A 29 14.90 7.79 -2.68
C TRP A 29 16.03 6.80 -2.44
N ASP A 30 16.67 6.88 -1.26
CA ASP A 30 17.42 5.79 -0.68
C ASP A 30 16.46 4.87 0.07
N PHE A 31 16.41 3.62 -0.35
CA PHE A 31 15.58 2.59 0.27
C PHE A 31 16.40 1.68 1.20
N MET A 32 17.74 1.79 1.21
CA MET A 32 18.58 0.99 2.09
C MET A 32 18.84 1.77 3.39
N PHE A 33 18.02 1.52 4.41
CA PHE A 33 18.11 2.17 5.72
C PHE A 33 19.42 1.86 6.45
N ASP A 34 19.84 0.58 6.40
CA ASP A 34 21.12 0.16 6.98
C ASP A 34 21.97 -0.53 5.90
N HIS A 35 22.99 0.20 5.42
CA HIS A 35 23.91 -0.30 4.39
C HIS A 35 24.87 -1.38 4.90
N ALA A 36 25.15 -1.44 6.21
CA ALA A 36 26.04 -2.44 6.80
C ALA A 36 25.34 -3.78 6.99
N ASP A 37 24.16 -3.75 7.60
CA ASP A 37 23.34 -4.94 7.85
C ASP A 37 22.40 -5.29 6.69
N LYS A 38 22.34 -4.42 5.68
CA LYS A 38 21.49 -4.61 4.48
C LYS A 38 20.00 -4.67 4.80
N ILE A 39 19.52 -3.72 5.59
CA ILE A 39 18.11 -3.58 5.92
C ILE A 39 17.46 -2.52 5.03
N GLY A 40 16.48 -2.94 4.26
CA GLY A 40 15.66 -2.05 3.45
C GLY A 40 14.55 -1.38 4.29
N TYR A 41 14.19 -0.15 3.92
CA TYR A 41 13.05 0.57 4.46
C TYR A 41 12.24 1.17 3.32
N VAL A 42 10.95 0.85 3.31
CA VAL A 42 10.01 1.40 2.34
C VAL A 42 8.77 1.87 3.07
N ARG A 43 8.42 3.14 2.90
CA ARG A 43 7.17 3.72 3.39
C ARG A 43 6.15 3.78 2.26
N VAL A 44 4.98 3.21 2.50
CA VAL A 44 3.81 3.35 1.62
C VAL A 44 2.85 4.34 2.28
N SER A 45 2.67 5.51 1.69
CA SER A 45 1.86 6.60 2.26
C SER A 45 0.38 6.51 1.88
N ALA A 46 0.05 5.86 0.76
CA ALA A 46 -1.31 5.58 0.29
C ALA A 46 -1.30 4.47 -0.76
N PHE A 47 -2.46 3.87 -1.02
CA PHE A 47 -2.63 2.86 -2.07
C PHE A 47 -3.27 3.49 -3.31
N SER A 48 -2.45 3.83 -4.29
CA SER A 48 -2.84 4.40 -5.59
C SER A 48 -2.71 3.36 -6.72
N ARG A 49 -2.98 3.75 -7.96
CA ARG A 49 -2.86 2.86 -9.13
C ARG A 49 -1.43 2.42 -9.42
N HIS A 50 -0.44 3.21 -9.00
CA HIS A 50 0.97 2.96 -9.29
C HIS A 50 1.75 2.41 -8.09
N THR A 51 1.13 2.38 -6.91
CA THR A 51 1.81 1.99 -5.67
C THR A 51 2.37 0.57 -5.72
N ALA A 52 1.64 -0.37 -6.33
CA ALA A 52 2.10 -1.74 -6.46
C ALA A 52 3.36 -1.83 -7.34
N ASP A 53 3.33 -1.22 -8.52
CA ASP A 53 4.47 -1.19 -9.44
C ASP A 53 5.69 -0.48 -8.82
N ASP A 54 5.46 0.68 -8.19
CA ASP A 54 6.52 1.46 -7.56
C ASP A 54 7.17 0.69 -6.40
N LEU A 55 6.35 0.00 -5.59
CA LEU A 55 6.83 -0.84 -4.49
C LEU A 55 7.63 -2.03 -5.00
N HIS A 56 7.13 -2.72 -6.03
CA HIS A 56 7.84 -3.83 -6.66
C HIS A 56 9.22 -3.39 -7.18
N GLN A 57 9.30 -2.24 -7.85
CA GLN A 57 10.57 -1.68 -8.33
C GLN A 57 11.52 -1.33 -7.18
N ALA A 58 11.02 -0.72 -6.10
CA ALA A 58 11.83 -0.39 -4.94
C ALA A 58 12.42 -1.65 -4.28
N ILE A 59 11.60 -2.69 -4.08
CA ILE A 59 12.05 -3.95 -3.48
C ILE A 59 13.01 -4.68 -4.40
N THR A 60 12.77 -4.71 -5.71
CA THR A 60 13.69 -5.34 -6.68
C THR A 60 15.07 -4.68 -6.61
N ARG A 61 15.15 -3.36 -6.57
CA ARG A 61 16.44 -2.65 -6.39
C ARG A 61 17.12 -3.02 -5.07
N LEU A 62 16.35 -3.08 -3.98
CA LEU A 62 16.89 -3.49 -2.68
C LEU A 62 17.44 -4.91 -2.70
N LEU A 63 16.78 -5.84 -3.38
CA LEU A 63 17.24 -7.22 -3.55
C LEU A 63 18.53 -7.27 -4.40
N ASP A 64 18.60 -6.50 -5.48
CA ASP A 64 19.79 -6.38 -6.31
C ASP A 64 20.99 -5.80 -5.51
N ASP A 65 20.72 -4.90 -4.56
CA ASP A 65 21.70 -4.33 -3.62
C ASP A 65 22.04 -5.26 -2.45
N GLY A 66 21.45 -6.44 -2.40
CA GLY A 66 21.73 -7.49 -1.43
C GLY A 66 20.97 -7.34 -0.10
N MET A 67 19.77 -6.76 -0.13
CA MET A 67 18.88 -6.66 1.04
C MET A 67 18.69 -8.01 1.74
N LYS A 68 18.77 -8.01 3.07
CA LYS A 68 18.59 -9.18 3.93
C LYS A 68 17.29 -9.15 4.74
N GLY A 69 16.64 -7.99 4.85
CA GLY A 69 15.39 -7.80 5.55
C GLY A 69 14.73 -6.48 5.20
N LEU A 70 13.41 -6.41 5.32
CA LEU A 70 12.61 -5.26 4.94
C LEU A 70 11.78 -4.73 6.11
N VAL A 71 11.81 -3.43 6.31
CA VAL A 71 10.83 -2.68 7.11
C VAL A 71 9.86 -1.99 6.14
N LEU A 72 8.60 -2.43 6.14
CA LEU A 72 7.52 -1.81 5.37
C LEU A 72 6.70 -0.90 6.30
N ASP A 73 6.73 0.40 6.08
CA ASP A 73 6.07 1.38 6.97
C ASP A 73 4.72 1.83 6.40
N LEU A 74 3.65 1.44 7.11
CA LEU A 74 2.26 1.82 6.82
C LEU A 74 1.69 2.80 7.85
N ARG A 75 2.52 3.37 8.72
CA ARG A 75 2.06 4.34 9.70
C ARG A 75 1.49 5.59 9.01
N SER A 76 0.36 6.07 9.53
CA SER A 76 -0.39 7.20 8.98
C SER A 76 -0.90 7.00 7.54
N ASN A 77 -1.00 5.75 7.08
CA ASN A 77 -1.54 5.41 5.76
C ASN A 77 -3.05 5.09 5.88
N PRO A 78 -3.94 5.96 5.39
CA PRO A 78 -5.38 5.77 5.49
C PRO A 78 -5.95 4.69 4.55
N GLY A 79 -5.08 4.01 3.79
CA GLY A 79 -5.44 3.03 2.78
C GLY A 79 -5.52 3.62 1.38
N GLY A 80 -6.45 3.13 0.59
CA GLY A 80 -6.64 3.53 -0.81
C GLY A 80 -7.35 2.46 -1.63
N LEU A 81 -6.84 2.16 -2.81
CA LEU A 81 -7.43 1.21 -3.73
C LEU A 81 -7.29 -0.24 -3.22
N LEU A 82 -8.41 -0.97 -3.19
CA LEU A 82 -8.42 -2.39 -2.86
C LEU A 82 -7.55 -3.21 -3.83
N THR A 83 -7.62 -2.91 -5.13
CA THR A 83 -6.82 -3.59 -6.15
C THR A 83 -5.33 -3.48 -5.88
N SER A 84 -4.86 -2.29 -5.53
CA SER A 84 -3.45 -2.09 -5.18
C SER A 84 -3.02 -2.88 -3.93
N ALA A 85 -3.89 -2.97 -2.91
CA ALA A 85 -3.60 -3.79 -1.74
C ALA A 85 -3.53 -5.28 -2.08
N VAL A 86 -4.43 -5.77 -2.95
CA VAL A 86 -4.43 -7.16 -3.42
C VAL A 86 -3.15 -7.45 -4.20
N GLU A 87 -2.79 -6.61 -5.16
CA GLU A 87 -1.56 -6.74 -5.96
C GLU A 87 -0.30 -6.76 -5.07
N ILE A 88 -0.27 -5.90 -4.04
CA ILE A 88 0.86 -5.88 -3.09
C ILE A 88 0.88 -7.14 -2.21
N CYS A 89 -0.26 -7.64 -1.72
CA CYS A 89 -0.29 -8.90 -0.99
C CYS A 89 0.23 -10.06 -1.85
N ASP A 90 -0.20 -10.12 -3.11
CA ASP A 90 0.17 -11.16 -4.07
C ASP A 90 1.68 -11.22 -4.33
N MET A 91 2.37 -10.09 -4.28
CA MET A 91 3.84 -10.04 -4.39
C MET A 91 4.56 -10.81 -3.27
N PHE A 92 3.93 -11.02 -2.11
CA PHE A 92 4.58 -11.55 -0.93
C PHE A 92 4.15 -12.96 -0.54
N ILE A 93 3.03 -13.47 -1.07
CA ILE A 93 2.49 -14.78 -0.74
C ILE A 93 2.24 -15.61 -2.00
N GLU A 94 2.59 -16.91 -1.96
CA GLU A 94 2.48 -17.79 -3.14
C GLU A 94 1.07 -18.31 -3.39
N GLU A 95 0.26 -18.46 -2.33
CA GLU A 95 -1.07 -19.07 -2.41
C GLU A 95 -1.93 -18.66 -1.20
N GLY A 96 -3.23 -18.88 -1.32
CA GLY A 96 -4.17 -18.65 -0.23
C GLY A 96 -5.02 -17.40 -0.43
N LYS A 97 -5.88 -17.14 0.54
CA LYS A 97 -6.82 -16.02 0.48
C LYS A 97 -6.14 -14.73 0.92
N ILE A 98 -6.23 -13.69 0.10
CA ILE A 98 -5.79 -12.34 0.44
C ILE A 98 -6.88 -11.59 1.23
N VAL A 99 -8.06 -11.50 0.65
CA VAL A 99 -9.21 -10.79 1.26
C VAL A 99 -10.50 -11.30 0.63
N SER A 100 -11.60 -11.19 1.36
CA SER A 100 -12.93 -11.32 0.76
C SER A 100 -13.82 -10.15 1.11
N THR A 101 -14.82 -9.90 0.27
CA THR A 101 -15.85 -8.87 0.51
C THR A 101 -17.22 -9.48 0.39
N GLU A 102 -18.14 -9.06 1.27
CA GLU A 102 -19.53 -9.50 1.25
C GLU A 102 -20.44 -8.34 1.64
N GLY A 103 -21.58 -8.23 0.97
CA GLY A 103 -22.57 -7.19 1.25
C GLY A 103 -23.99 -7.67 0.97
N ARG A 104 -25.00 -6.97 1.51
CA ARG A 104 -26.41 -7.34 1.39
C ARG A 104 -26.86 -7.64 -0.04
N ASN A 105 -26.43 -6.81 -0.99
CA ASN A 105 -26.76 -6.92 -2.42
C ASN A 105 -25.51 -7.08 -3.30
N SER A 106 -24.38 -7.42 -2.69
CA SER A 106 -23.12 -7.67 -3.38
C SER A 106 -22.72 -9.12 -3.11
N PRO A 107 -22.59 -9.95 -4.14
CA PRO A 107 -22.15 -11.33 -3.96
C PRO A 107 -20.77 -11.34 -3.33
N LYS A 108 -20.49 -12.38 -2.56
CA LYS A 108 -19.16 -12.60 -1.99
C LYS A 108 -18.13 -12.66 -3.11
N ARG A 109 -17.07 -11.85 -2.98
CA ARG A 109 -15.88 -11.90 -3.83
C ARG A 109 -14.70 -12.30 -2.98
N VAL A 110 -13.84 -13.14 -3.53
CA VAL A 110 -12.60 -13.60 -2.87
C VAL A 110 -11.44 -13.31 -3.80
N TRP A 111 -10.39 -12.74 -3.27
CA TRP A 111 -9.10 -12.59 -3.94
C TRP A 111 -8.13 -13.57 -3.31
N THR A 112 -7.44 -14.30 -4.15
CA THR A 112 -6.45 -15.30 -3.80
C THR A 112 -5.12 -14.95 -4.43
N ALA A 113 -4.04 -15.32 -3.78
CA ALA A 113 -2.71 -15.14 -4.30
C ALA A 113 -2.38 -16.17 -5.39
N GLU A 114 -1.51 -15.78 -6.29
CA GLU A 114 -0.95 -16.58 -7.35
C GLU A 114 0.57 -16.64 -7.21
N LYS A 115 1.16 -17.82 -7.42
CA LYS A 115 2.60 -18.00 -7.25
C LYS A 115 3.45 -17.23 -8.27
N ASP A 116 2.90 -16.94 -9.43
CA ASP A 116 3.64 -16.27 -10.50
C ASP A 116 3.90 -14.81 -10.15
N GLY A 117 5.16 -14.40 -10.11
CA GLY A 117 5.57 -13.05 -9.73
C GLY A 117 5.81 -12.83 -8.23
N THR A 118 5.67 -13.87 -7.38
CA THR A 118 5.97 -13.74 -5.95
C THR A 118 7.46 -13.46 -5.72
N LEU A 119 7.74 -12.47 -4.88
CA LEU A 119 9.10 -12.09 -4.48
C LEU A 119 9.75 -13.20 -3.63
N PRO A 120 11.10 -13.31 -3.64
CA PRO A 120 11.82 -14.24 -2.77
C PRO A 120 11.47 -14.02 -1.29
N ASP A 121 11.59 -15.07 -0.49
CA ASP A 121 11.40 -14.97 0.96
C ASP A 121 12.58 -14.23 1.61
N PHE A 122 12.25 -13.28 2.48
CA PHE A 122 13.17 -12.52 3.33
C PHE A 122 12.45 -12.07 4.60
N PRO A 123 13.17 -11.88 5.72
CA PRO A 123 12.59 -11.32 6.95
C PRO A 123 11.91 -9.98 6.72
N MET A 124 10.65 -9.84 7.18
CA MET A 124 9.89 -8.62 6.99
C MET A 124 9.15 -8.19 8.25
N VAL A 125 9.20 -6.89 8.53
CA VAL A 125 8.42 -6.22 9.57
C VAL A 125 7.52 -5.18 8.93
N ILE A 126 6.26 -5.11 9.35
CA ILE A 126 5.32 -4.06 8.94
C ILE A 126 5.05 -3.16 10.14
N LEU A 127 5.26 -1.85 9.96
CA LEU A 127 4.94 -0.85 10.96
C LEU A 127 3.53 -0.29 10.73
N ILE A 128 2.71 -0.29 11.76
CA ILE A 128 1.35 0.28 11.73
C ILE A 128 1.13 1.22 12.93
N ASP A 129 0.16 2.12 12.78
CA ASP A 129 -0.34 2.97 13.86
C ASP A 129 -1.87 3.10 13.79
N HIS A 130 -2.45 3.85 14.72
CA HIS A 130 -3.90 4.05 14.77
C HIS A 130 -4.51 4.81 13.56
N TYR A 131 -3.69 5.37 12.68
CA TYR A 131 -4.12 5.97 11.41
C TYR A 131 -3.99 5.01 10.23
N SER A 132 -3.34 3.85 10.41
CA SER A 132 -3.32 2.79 9.40
C SER A 132 -4.72 2.22 9.22
N ALA A 133 -5.28 2.32 8.01
CA ALA A 133 -6.69 1.97 7.79
C ALA A 133 -6.94 1.28 6.44
N SER A 134 -8.04 0.50 6.34
CA SER A 134 -8.56 -0.02 5.05
C SER A 134 -7.53 -0.90 4.31
N ALA A 135 -7.01 -0.45 3.15
CA ALA A 135 -6.00 -1.18 2.37
C ALA A 135 -4.74 -1.52 3.18
N SER A 136 -4.30 -0.64 4.09
CA SER A 136 -3.20 -0.92 5.02
C SER A 136 -3.52 -2.07 5.96
N GLU A 137 -4.76 -2.14 6.42
CA GLU A 137 -5.22 -3.22 7.30
C GLU A 137 -5.35 -4.54 6.54
N ILE A 138 -5.79 -4.51 5.27
CA ILE A 138 -5.83 -5.69 4.40
C ILE A 138 -4.43 -6.25 4.22
N LEU A 139 -3.46 -5.41 3.86
CA LEU A 139 -2.07 -5.84 3.66
C LEU A 139 -1.47 -6.41 4.95
N SER A 140 -1.60 -5.68 6.05
CA SER A 140 -1.04 -6.12 7.34
C SER A 140 -1.66 -7.42 7.82
N ALA A 141 -2.99 -7.56 7.77
CA ALA A 141 -3.69 -8.76 8.20
C ALA A 141 -3.35 -9.96 7.28
N CYS A 142 -3.37 -9.76 5.96
CA CYS A 142 -3.01 -10.80 5.01
C CYS A 142 -1.61 -11.37 5.27
N LEU A 143 -0.60 -10.49 5.39
CA LEU A 143 0.77 -10.94 5.60
C LEU A 143 1.01 -11.49 7.01
N GLN A 144 0.23 -11.07 8.01
CA GLN A 144 0.23 -11.66 9.35
C GLN A 144 -0.39 -13.05 9.35
N ASP A 145 -1.55 -13.23 8.73
CA ASP A 145 -2.29 -14.50 8.69
C ASP A 145 -1.56 -15.58 7.90
N HIS A 146 -0.69 -15.18 6.97
CA HIS A 146 0.19 -16.07 6.20
C HIS A 146 1.59 -16.23 6.81
N ASP A 147 1.82 -15.77 8.05
CA ASP A 147 3.13 -15.80 8.72
C ASP A 147 4.28 -15.17 7.89
N ARG A 148 3.92 -14.28 6.93
CA ARG A 148 4.89 -13.68 6.01
C ARG A 148 5.62 -12.48 6.61
N ALA A 149 4.98 -11.76 7.55
CA ALA A 149 5.55 -10.58 8.18
C ALA A 149 5.18 -10.48 9.67
N THR A 150 6.09 -9.87 10.44
CA THR A 150 5.79 -9.47 11.82
C THR A 150 5.21 -8.07 11.85
N ILE A 151 4.02 -7.92 12.45
CA ILE A 151 3.37 -6.62 12.59
C ILE A 151 3.82 -5.97 13.90
N VAL A 152 4.27 -4.72 13.81
CA VAL A 152 4.79 -3.94 14.96
C VAL A 152 4.13 -2.56 14.99
N GLY A 153 3.74 -2.12 16.17
CA GLY A 153 3.19 -0.78 16.38
C GLY A 153 1.93 -0.77 17.22
N GLU A 154 1.01 0.12 16.91
CA GLU A 154 -0.24 0.32 17.62
C GLU A 154 -1.42 -0.34 16.90
N ARG A 155 -2.53 -0.53 17.61
CA ARG A 155 -3.77 -1.00 17.01
C ARG A 155 -4.23 -0.06 15.89
N SER A 156 -4.49 -0.60 14.70
CA SER A 156 -4.98 0.11 13.53
C SER A 156 -6.40 0.67 13.71
N TRP A 157 -6.87 1.43 12.74
CA TRP A 157 -8.16 2.13 12.78
C TRP A 157 -9.38 1.18 12.94
N GLY A 158 -9.39 0.02 12.27
CA GLY A 158 -10.52 -0.90 12.27
C GLY A 158 -11.57 -0.60 11.19
N LYS A 159 -11.16 -0.13 9.99
CA LYS A 159 -12.07 0.13 8.87
C LYS A 159 -12.35 -1.14 8.07
N GLY A 160 -13.38 -1.88 8.46
CA GLY A 160 -13.83 -3.11 7.80
C GLY A 160 -14.86 -2.91 6.68
N SER A 161 -14.97 -1.73 6.05
CA SER A 161 -16.02 -1.43 5.06
C SER A 161 -15.49 -1.04 3.70
N VAL A 162 -16.15 -1.57 2.64
CA VAL A 162 -15.91 -1.24 1.24
C VAL A 162 -16.79 -0.07 0.82
N GLN A 163 -16.20 0.95 0.23
CA GLN A 163 -16.92 2.10 -0.31
C GLN A 163 -16.70 2.18 -1.82
N ASN A 164 -17.79 2.25 -2.56
CA ASN A 164 -17.80 2.49 -4.00
C ASN A 164 -18.18 3.93 -4.32
N ILE A 165 -17.56 4.48 -5.36
CA ILE A 165 -17.93 5.76 -5.93
C ILE A 165 -18.81 5.47 -7.15
N VAL A 166 -20.04 5.96 -7.11
CA VAL A 166 -20.99 5.87 -8.21
C VAL A 166 -21.08 7.24 -8.86
N GLU A 167 -20.61 7.34 -10.08
CA GLU A 167 -20.73 8.58 -10.86
C GLU A 167 -22.21 8.81 -11.24
N LEU A 168 -22.65 10.03 -11.06
CA LEU A 168 -23.99 10.51 -11.38
C LEU A 168 -23.89 11.67 -12.39
N GLU A 169 -25.00 11.96 -13.08
CA GLU A 169 -25.13 13.09 -13.99
C GLU A 169 -23.98 13.19 -15.01
N GLU A 170 -23.63 12.07 -15.65
CA GLU A 170 -22.54 12.00 -16.63
C GLU A 170 -21.17 12.48 -16.09
N GLY A 171 -20.87 12.16 -14.83
CA GLY A 171 -19.61 12.50 -14.17
C GLY A 171 -19.58 13.89 -13.54
N LYS A 172 -20.70 14.63 -13.51
CA LYS A 172 -20.75 15.96 -12.86
C LYS A 172 -20.88 15.88 -11.35
N SER A 173 -21.39 14.78 -10.83
CA SER A 173 -21.50 14.48 -9.40
C SER A 173 -21.18 13.01 -9.12
N ALA A 174 -20.92 12.67 -7.87
CA ALA A 174 -20.64 11.30 -7.45
C ALA A 174 -21.21 11.01 -6.08
N LEU A 175 -21.69 9.77 -5.89
CA LEU A 175 -22.14 9.24 -4.62
C LEU A 175 -21.10 8.24 -4.08
N LYS A 176 -20.60 8.45 -2.86
CA LYS A 176 -19.77 7.50 -2.14
C LYS A 176 -20.66 6.64 -1.24
N LEU A 177 -20.77 5.35 -1.55
CA LEU A 177 -21.70 4.44 -0.90
C LEU A 177 -20.95 3.24 -0.30
N THR A 178 -21.25 2.90 0.96
CA THR A 178 -20.79 1.64 1.57
C THR A 178 -21.64 0.49 1.06
N THR A 179 -21.01 -0.50 0.41
CA THR A 179 -21.69 -1.59 -0.28
C THR A 179 -21.38 -2.97 0.29
N ALA A 180 -20.26 -3.13 0.99
CA ALA A 180 -19.80 -4.41 1.53
C ALA A 180 -18.90 -4.22 2.75
N GLY A 181 -18.65 -5.33 3.48
CA GLY A 181 -17.60 -5.44 4.48
C GLY A 181 -16.43 -6.28 3.96
N TYR A 182 -15.24 -6.10 4.55
CA TYR A 182 -14.07 -6.97 4.37
C TYR A 182 -14.14 -8.16 5.35
N GLN A 183 -13.62 -9.31 4.90
CA GLN A 183 -13.42 -10.53 5.69
C GLN A 183 -12.10 -11.18 5.31
#